data_f75e3452463cf2591f9fd56f8a3ea9ac
#
_entry.id   f75e3452463cf2591f9fd56f8a3ea9ac
#
_cell.length_a   1.000
_cell.length_b   1.000
_cell.length_c   1.000
_cell.angle_alpha   90.00
_cell.angle_beta   90.00
_cell.angle_gamma   90.00
#
_symmetry.space_group_name_H-M   'P 1'
#
loop_
_entity.id
_entity.type
_entity.pdbx_description
1 polymer ?
#
loop_
_entity_poly.entity_id
_entity_poly.type
_entity_poly.pdbx_seq_one_letter_code
_entity_poly.pdbx_strand_id
1 'polypeptide(L)'
;MLEPVSFFSAASNDIRLRCLMLLAQEEELCVCEFTHALGLAQPAVSRHLALLREAGVVQDRREGLWIHYRLHPDLPAWALEVLRATAKGVSAQSPFSDDMKVLTDMPNRPGASRCA
;
A
#
# COMPACT_ATOMS: atom_id res chain seq x y z
N MET A 1 -6.20 -18.97 4.39
CA MET A 1 -5.50 -19.04 3.09
C MET A 1 -6.05 -17.97 2.15
N LEU A 2 -5.19 -17.32 1.40
CA LEU A 2 -5.60 -16.30 0.45
C LEU A 2 -6.41 -16.89 -0.69
N GLU A 3 -7.60 -16.36 -0.91
CA GLU A 3 -8.48 -16.84 -1.95
C GLU A 3 -8.20 -16.03 -3.24
N PRO A 4 -7.88 -16.70 -4.37
CA PRO A 4 -7.43 -15.99 -5.57
C PRO A 4 -8.40 -14.93 -6.11
N VAL A 5 -9.68 -15.26 -6.19
CA VAL A 5 -10.66 -14.30 -6.73
C VAL A 5 -10.78 -13.09 -5.80
N SER A 6 -10.77 -13.32 -4.48
CA SER A 6 -10.78 -12.22 -3.51
C SER A 6 -9.55 -11.35 -3.63
N PHE A 7 -8.40 -11.96 -3.86
CA PHE A 7 -7.15 -11.24 -4.05
C PHE A 7 -7.23 -10.30 -5.27
N PHE A 8 -7.63 -10.84 -6.41
CA PHE A 8 -7.71 -10.04 -7.63
C PHE A 8 -8.83 -9.01 -7.55
N SER A 9 -9.95 -9.35 -6.90
CA SER A 9 -11.02 -8.39 -6.68
C SER A 9 -10.57 -7.23 -5.82
N ALA A 10 -9.83 -7.53 -4.75
CA ALA A 10 -9.30 -6.48 -3.87
C ALA A 10 -8.33 -5.57 -4.61
N ALA A 11 -7.53 -6.13 -5.51
CA ALA A 11 -6.57 -5.36 -6.31
C ALA A 11 -7.23 -4.60 -7.46
N SER A 12 -8.44 -4.97 -7.86
CA SER A 12 -9.11 -4.41 -9.04
C SER A 12 -9.91 -3.14 -8.68
N ASN A 13 -9.20 -2.15 -8.16
CA ASN A 13 -9.76 -0.85 -7.81
C ASN A 13 -8.63 0.15 -7.87
N ASP A 14 -8.87 1.32 -8.46
CA ASP A 14 -7.81 2.32 -8.65
C ASP A 14 -7.07 2.66 -7.38
N ILE A 15 -7.78 2.96 -6.31
CA ILE A 15 -7.15 3.39 -5.07
C ILE A 15 -6.42 2.24 -4.39
N ARG A 16 -7.06 1.08 -4.32
CA ARG A 16 -6.43 -0.08 -3.69
C ARG A 16 -5.19 -0.53 -4.46
N LEU A 17 -5.25 -0.49 -5.79
CA LEU A 17 -4.08 -0.84 -6.59
C LEU A 17 -2.93 0.13 -6.33
N ARG A 18 -3.23 1.43 -6.25
CA ARG A 18 -2.20 2.42 -5.94
C ARG A 18 -1.55 2.15 -4.58
N CYS A 19 -2.37 1.81 -3.57
CA CYS A 19 -1.84 1.44 -2.26
C CYS A 19 -0.92 0.23 -2.34
N LEU A 20 -1.33 -0.79 -3.08
CA LEU A 20 -0.54 -2.01 -3.22
C LEU A 20 0.77 -1.77 -3.96
N MET A 21 0.76 -0.91 -4.96
CA MET A 21 1.98 -0.59 -5.70
C MET A 21 2.99 0.14 -4.82
N LEU A 22 2.51 1.02 -3.94
CA LEU A 22 3.40 1.65 -2.97
C LEU A 22 3.99 0.61 -2.01
N LEU A 23 3.16 -0.30 -1.51
CA LEU A 23 3.62 -1.34 -0.58
C LEU A 23 4.50 -2.39 -1.22
N ALA A 24 4.42 -2.54 -2.55
CA ALA A 24 5.33 -3.44 -3.25
C ALA A 24 6.76 -2.87 -3.29
N GLN A 25 6.91 -1.57 -3.09
CA GLN A 25 8.20 -0.88 -3.14
C GLN A 25 8.70 -0.44 -1.77
N GLU A 26 7.78 -0.27 -0.81
CA GLU A 26 8.11 0.16 0.55
C GLU A 26 7.75 -0.95 1.50
N GLU A 27 8.60 -1.20 2.48
CA GLU A 27 8.36 -2.29 3.41
C GLU A 27 7.11 -2.07 4.25
N GLU A 28 6.91 -0.84 4.73
CA GLU A 28 5.77 -0.49 5.57
C GLU A 28 5.49 0.99 5.45
N LEU A 29 4.20 1.35 5.41
CA LEU A 29 3.78 2.74 5.33
C LEU A 29 2.70 3.05 6.35
N CYS A 30 2.80 4.24 6.94
CA CYS A 30 1.76 4.78 7.81
C CYS A 30 0.59 5.28 6.95
N VAL A 31 -0.62 5.29 7.52
CA VAL A 31 -1.80 5.82 6.81
C VAL A 31 -1.55 7.24 6.29
N CYS A 32 -0.86 8.08 7.05
CA CYS A 32 -0.55 9.44 6.62
C CYS A 32 0.34 9.49 5.37
N GLU A 33 1.20 8.50 5.19
CA GLU A 33 2.02 8.43 3.99
C GLU A 33 1.17 8.10 2.75
N PHE A 34 0.18 7.22 2.92
CA PHE A 34 -0.76 6.93 1.84
C PHE A 34 -1.60 8.16 1.50
N THR A 35 -2.14 8.86 2.50
CA THR A 35 -2.97 10.03 2.24
C THR A 35 -2.19 11.11 1.51
N HIS A 36 -0.95 11.31 1.91
CA HIS A 36 -0.09 12.29 1.25
C HIS A 36 0.21 11.89 -0.19
N ALA A 37 0.67 10.64 -0.39
CA ALA A 37 1.06 10.17 -1.70
C ALA A 37 -0.10 10.15 -2.68
N LEU A 38 -1.28 9.70 -2.24
CA LEU A 38 -2.43 9.58 -3.11
C LEU A 38 -3.23 10.88 -3.25
N GLY A 39 -3.02 11.84 -2.35
CA GLY A 39 -3.78 13.09 -2.39
C GLY A 39 -5.24 12.90 -2.06
N LEU A 40 -5.57 11.95 -1.21
CA LEU A 40 -6.93 11.62 -0.85
C LEU A 40 -7.17 11.82 0.65
N ALA A 41 -8.44 11.99 1.02
CA ALA A 41 -8.82 12.16 2.41
C ALA A 41 -8.58 10.86 3.19
N GLN A 42 -8.16 11.02 4.44
CA GLN A 42 -7.82 9.90 5.30
C GLN A 42 -8.97 8.88 5.46
N PRO A 43 -10.25 9.28 5.61
CA PRO A 43 -11.32 8.27 5.73
C PRO A 43 -11.44 7.36 4.50
N ALA A 44 -11.25 7.92 3.30
CA ALA A 44 -11.31 7.12 2.07
C ALA A 44 -10.15 6.14 2.01
N VAL A 45 -8.94 6.61 2.32
CA VAL A 45 -7.74 5.76 2.31
C VAL A 45 -7.89 4.65 3.34
N SER A 46 -8.31 4.98 4.56
CA SER A 46 -8.47 3.98 5.63
C SER A 46 -9.48 2.92 5.25
N ARG A 47 -10.59 3.31 4.60
CA ARG A 47 -11.60 2.35 4.16
C ARG A 47 -11.03 1.36 3.16
N HIS A 48 -10.28 1.83 2.18
CA HIS A 48 -9.68 0.96 1.17
C HIS A 48 -8.60 0.05 1.77
N LEU A 49 -7.79 0.58 2.68
CA LEU A 49 -6.80 -0.24 3.37
C LEU A 49 -7.46 -1.33 4.22
N ALA A 50 -8.60 -1.01 4.85
CA ALA A 50 -9.35 -2.00 5.61
C ALA A 50 -9.88 -3.12 4.72
N LEU A 51 -10.34 -2.79 3.51
CA LEU A 51 -10.79 -3.81 2.56
C LEU A 51 -9.64 -4.73 2.15
N LEU A 52 -8.45 -4.17 1.93
CA LEU A 52 -7.28 -4.98 1.62
C LEU A 52 -6.90 -5.88 2.79
N ARG A 53 -7.01 -5.38 4.01
CA ARG A 53 -6.73 -6.16 5.21
C ARG A 53 -7.71 -7.31 5.34
N GLU A 54 -9.01 -7.05 5.13
CA GLU A 54 -10.04 -8.09 5.22
C GLU A 54 -9.84 -9.18 4.17
N ALA A 55 -9.31 -8.82 3.01
CA ALA A 55 -8.99 -9.79 1.97
C ALA A 55 -7.70 -10.56 2.23
N GLY A 56 -6.98 -10.22 3.29
CA GLY A 56 -5.74 -10.90 3.62
C GLY A 56 -4.53 -10.47 2.80
N VAL A 57 -4.62 -9.35 2.10
CA VAL A 57 -3.54 -8.88 1.24
C VAL A 57 -2.55 -8.03 2.00
N VAL A 58 -3.03 -7.28 2.98
CA VAL A 58 -2.17 -6.43 3.82
C VAL A 58 -2.43 -6.74 5.29
N GLN A 59 -1.47 -6.36 6.12
CA GLN A 59 -1.56 -6.48 7.57
C GLN A 59 -1.30 -5.11 8.17
N ASP A 60 -2.05 -4.76 9.19
CA ASP A 60 -1.83 -3.50 9.89
C ASP A 60 -1.18 -3.76 11.25
N ARG A 61 -0.56 -2.71 11.78
CA ARG A 61 -0.14 -2.68 13.17
C ARG A 61 -0.32 -1.27 13.70
N ARG A 62 -0.63 -1.18 14.98
CA ARG A 62 -0.81 0.11 15.63
C ARG A 62 0.40 0.41 16.50
N GLU A 63 0.87 1.63 16.42
CA GLU A 63 1.96 2.12 17.26
C GLU A 63 1.56 3.51 17.78
N GLY A 64 1.06 3.56 19.01
CA GLY A 64 0.51 4.79 19.55
C GLY A 64 -0.68 5.25 18.75
N LEU A 65 -0.60 6.47 18.21
CA LEU A 65 -1.65 7.04 17.35
C LEU A 65 -1.47 6.70 15.89
N TRP A 66 -0.37 5.98 15.54
CA TRP A 66 -0.04 5.67 14.16
C TRP A 66 -0.53 4.29 13.78
N ILE A 67 -1.09 4.16 12.58
CA ILE A 67 -1.46 2.87 12.03
C ILE A 67 -0.62 2.65 10.78
N HIS A 68 0.11 1.52 10.77
CA HIS A 68 1.02 1.16 9.68
C HIS A 68 0.48 -0.05 8.94
N TYR A 69 0.72 -0.08 7.64
CA TYR A 69 0.31 -1.20 6.79
C TYR A 69 1.51 -1.74 6.03
N ARG A 70 1.51 -3.04 5.82
CA ARG A 70 2.50 -3.72 4.98
C ARG A 70 1.81 -4.83 4.22
N LEU A 71 2.44 -5.33 3.17
CA LEU A 71 1.95 -6.54 2.51
C LEU A 71 1.93 -7.64 3.55
N HIS A 72 0.90 -8.48 3.51
CA HIS A 72 0.74 -9.52 4.53
C HIS A 72 1.94 -10.47 4.49
N PRO A 73 2.58 -10.76 5.62
CA PRO A 73 3.78 -11.62 5.63
C PRO A 73 3.50 -13.05 5.20
N ASP A 74 2.25 -13.48 5.27
CA ASP A 74 1.87 -14.84 4.86
C ASP A 74 1.32 -14.91 3.44
N LEU A 75 1.51 -13.85 2.62
CA LEU A 75 1.11 -13.91 1.23
C LEU A 75 1.82 -15.08 0.54
N PRO A 76 1.07 -15.89 -0.21
CA PRO A 76 1.74 -16.95 -0.98
C PRO A 76 2.65 -16.34 -2.04
N ALA A 77 3.68 -17.09 -2.42
CA ALA A 77 4.68 -16.59 -3.35
C ALA A 77 4.07 -16.07 -4.65
N TRP A 78 3.06 -16.76 -5.17
CA TRP A 78 2.44 -16.34 -6.43
C TRP A 78 1.79 -14.97 -6.32
N ALA A 79 1.15 -14.66 -5.19
CA ALA A 79 0.49 -13.38 -5.00
C ALA A 79 1.53 -12.26 -4.86
N LEU A 80 2.58 -12.51 -4.10
CA LEU A 80 3.67 -11.54 -3.95
C LEU A 80 4.34 -11.28 -5.29
N GLU A 81 4.55 -12.31 -6.09
CA GLU A 81 5.12 -12.16 -7.43
C GLU A 81 4.23 -11.33 -8.35
N VAL A 82 2.91 -11.53 -8.29
CA VAL A 82 1.96 -10.74 -9.06
C VAL A 82 2.10 -9.26 -8.71
N LEU A 83 2.12 -8.94 -7.41
CA LEU A 83 2.23 -7.56 -6.97
C LEU A 83 3.56 -6.94 -7.38
N ARG A 84 4.65 -7.67 -7.21
CA ARG A 84 5.98 -7.17 -7.58
C ARG A 84 6.15 -7.00 -9.07
N ALA A 85 5.67 -7.95 -9.85
CA ALA A 85 5.74 -7.87 -11.31
C ALA A 85 4.92 -6.69 -11.82
N THR A 86 3.73 -6.48 -11.23
CA THR A 86 2.88 -5.36 -11.60
C THR A 86 3.57 -4.04 -11.27
N ALA A 87 4.10 -3.91 -10.05
CA ALA A 87 4.79 -2.69 -9.63
C ALA A 87 5.94 -2.36 -10.57
N LYS A 88 6.73 -3.36 -10.95
CA LYS A 88 7.83 -3.16 -11.88
C LYS A 88 7.32 -2.73 -13.26
N GLY A 89 6.24 -3.36 -13.72
CA GLY A 89 5.70 -3.07 -15.04
C GLY A 89 5.07 -1.70 -15.17
N VAL A 90 4.47 -1.17 -14.10
CA VAL A 90 3.76 0.12 -14.15
C VAL A 90 4.56 1.27 -13.51
N SER A 91 5.79 1.02 -13.10
CA SER A 91 6.58 2.00 -12.33
C SER A 91 6.76 3.35 -13.04
N ALA A 92 6.74 3.37 -14.35
CA ALA A 92 6.89 4.59 -15.14
C ALA A 92 5.56 5.21 -15.55
N GLN A 93 4.44 4.59 -15.20
CA GLN A 93 3.11 5.07 -15.59
C GLN A 93 2.47 5.88 -14.49
N SER A 94 1.78 6.97 -14.87
CA SER A 94 0.88 7.65 -13.94
C SER A 94 -0.35 6.79 -13.70
N PRO A 95 -0.92 6.80 -12.50
CA PRO A 95 -0.53 7.62 -11.35
C PRO A 95 0.57 7.00 -10.48
N PHE A 96 1.02 5.79 -10.80
CA PHE A 96 1.94 5.04 -9.92
C PHE A 96 3.30 5.73 -9.78
N SER A 97 3.84 6.25 -10.89
CA SER A 97 5.09 6.99 -10.85
C SER A 97 4.95 8.28 -10.05
N ASP A 98 3.81 8.95 -10.20
CA ASP A 98 3.54 10.20 -9.47
C ASP A 98 3.40 9.93 -7.98
N ASP A 99 2.67 8.89 -7.61
CA ASP A 99 2.48 8.52 -6.21
C ASP A 99 3.82 8.27 -5.52
N MET A 100 4.70 7.54 -6.17
CA MET A 100 5.99 7.21 -5.61
C MET A 100 6.87 8.45 -5.44
N LYS A 101 6.82 9.36 -6.43
CA LYS A 101 7.57 10.61 -6.36
C LYS A 101 7.06 11.49 -5.22
N VAL A 102 5.74 11.63 -5.09
CA VAL A 102 5.15 12.41 -4.01
C VAL A 102 5.52 11.83 -2.66
N LEU A 103 5.49 10.51 -2.52
CA LEU A 103 5.88 9.84 -1.29
C LEU A 103 7.35 10.11 -0.96
N THR A 104 8.22 9.96 -1.94
CA THR A 104 9.66 10.16 -1.77
C THR A 104 9.98 11.59 -1.34
N ASP A 105 9.25 12.56 -1.89
CA ASP A 105 9.47 13.98 -1.60
C ASP A 105 8.71 14.47 -0.37
N MET A 106 7.99 13.60 0.32
CA MET A 106 7.19 13.97 1.48
C MET A 106 8.08 14.50 2.62
N PRO A 107 7.86 15.75 3.09
CA PRO A 107 8.63 16.28 4.21
C PRO A 107 8.18 15.64 5.53
N ASN A 108 9.12 15.48 6.45
CA ASN A 108 8.84 14.92 7.77
C ASN A 108 8.12 13.58 7.71
N ARG A 109 8.52 12.78 6.74
CA ARG A 109 7.90 11.49 6.50
C ARG A 109 8.07 10.59 7.75
N PRO A 110 6.95 10.10 8.34
CA PRO A 110 7.01 9.33 9.59
C PRO A 110 7.90 8.11 9.52
N GLY A 111 7.84 7.37 8.42
CA GLY A 111 8.65 6.18 8.27
C GLY A 111 10.13 6.49 8.29
N ALA A 112 10.54 7.53 7.58
CA ALA A 112 11.93 7.92 7.49
C ALA A 112 12.43 8.55 8.79
N SER A 113 11.67 9.50 9.34
CA SER A 113 12.12 10.20 10.55
C SER A 113 12.02 9.33 11.79
N ARG A 114 10.99 8.49 11.86
CA ARG A 114 10.80 7.63 13.01
C ARG A 114 11.84 6.53 13.04
N CYS A 115 12.22 6.06 11.89
CA CYS A 115 13.27 5.07 11.81
C CYS A 115 14.63 5.67 12.16
N ALA A 116 14.67 6.97 12.15
CA ALA A 116 15.88 7.69 12.54
C ALA A 116 15.99 7.76 14.06
#